data_2ed15cbc3175c35f4141607e6c83ce88
#
_entry.id   2ed15cbc3175c35f4141607e6c83ce88
#
_cell.length_a   1.000
_cell.length_b   1.000
_cell.length_c   1.000
_cell.angle_alpha   90.00
_cell.angle_beta   90.00
_cell.angle_gamma   90.00
#
_symmetry.space_group_name_H-M   'P 1'
#
loop_
_entity.id
_entity.type
_entity.pdbx_description
1 polymer ?
#
loop_
_entity_poly.entity_id
_entity_poly.type
_entity_poly.pdbx_seq_one_letter_code
_entity_poly.pdbx_strand_id
1 'polypeptide(L)'
;EGELLVPGLENEVKSATLLANGEKLEFEKSPEGVVLEVPDKALDPNATVIKLEIVGEPKVAATFIKPSEDGSVQLVAALADFPAPAKGGTPRFQEGETGNEVGYWDNPESSVSWDFTGAKPGEYEVLAEVSGIKDAKMMVEFGDQKLASAVGRGLP
;
A
#
# COMPACT_ATOMS: atom_id res chain seq x y z
N GLU A 1 3.23 23.29 13.39
CA GLU A 1 4.28 22.35 12.95
C GLU A 1 3.55 21.09 12.52
N GLY A 2 3.91 20.57 11.35
CA GLY A 2 3.33 19.34 10.83
C GLY A 2 4.15 18.12 11.23
N GLU A 3 3.53 16.95 11.18
CA GLU A 3 4.19 15.66 11.38
C GLU A 3 4.14 14.84 10.11
N LEU A 4 5.24 14.16 9.78
CA LEU A 4 5.33 13.22 8.68
C LEU A 4 5.80 11.87 9.21
N LEU A 5 4.94 10.86 9.12
CA LEU A 5 5.32 9.49 9.44
C LEU A 5 6.06 8.86 8.25
N VAL A 6 7.21 8.25 8.54
CA VAL A 6 7.92 7.31 7.67
C VAL A 6 7.61 5.89 8.14
N PRO A 7 6.57 5.27 7.60
CA PRO A 7 6.04 4.03 8.16
C PRO A 7 7.01 2.87 7.98
N GLY A 8 7.04 2.00 8.98
CA GLY A 8 7.78 0.75 8.95
C GLY A 8 9.30 0.87 8.99
N LEU A 9 9.89 2.06 9.01
CA LEU A 9 11.34 2.21 9.07
C LEU A 9 11.90 1.69 10.41
N GLU A 10 12.63 0.57 10.37
CA GLU A 10 13.21 -0.07 11.54
C GLU A 10 14.60 0.46 11.89
N ASN A 11 15.30 1.03 10.91
CA ASN A 11 16.65 1.53 11.08
C ASN A 11 16.73 2.64 12.11
N GLU A 12 17.89 2.74 12.74
CA GLU A 12 18.31 3.95 13.45
C GLU A 12 18.51 5.07 12.44
N VAL A 13 17.82 6.21 12.64
CA VAL A 13 18.01 7.43 11.86
C VAL A 13 19.10 8.27 12.50
N LYS A 14 20.08 8.70 11.72
CA LYS A 14 21.17 9.58 12.14
C LYS A 14 20.82 11.03 11.97
N SER A 15 20.15 11.36 10.89
CA SER A 15 19.72 12.72 10.58
C SER A 15 18.56 12.73 9.58
N ALA A 16 17.73 13.77 9.70
CA ALA A 16 16.72 14.14 8.74
C ALA A 16 16.99 15.56 8.26
N THR A 17 16.94 15.81 6.95
CA THR A 17 17.33 17.09 6.38
C THR A 17 16.46 17.43 5.17
N LEU A 18 15.93 18.66 5.12
CA LEU A 18 15.30 19.20 3.92
C LEU A 18 16.37 19.41 2.84
N LEU A 19 16.21 18.73 1.70
CA LEU A 19 17.24 18.72 0.66
C LEU A 19 17.42 20.09 0.00
N ALA A 20 16.36 20.90 -0.08
CA ALA A 20 16.37 22.19 -0.76
C ALA A 20 17.21 23.26 -0.06
N ASN A 21 17.24 23.28 1.28
CA ASN A 21 17.92 24.33 2.06
C ASN A 21 18.90 23.79 3.10
N GLY A 22 18.99 22.47 3.28
CA GLY A 22 19.88 21.83 4.26
C GLY A 22 19.39 21.94 5.70
N GLU A 23 18.16 22.37 5.93
CA GLU A 23 17.58 22.49 7.27
C GLU A 23 17.42 21.11 7.90
N LYS A 24 17.86 20.97 9.15
CA LYS A 24 17.71 19.75 9.93
C LYS A 24 16.31 19.70 10.54
N LEU A 25 15.72 18.52 10.44
CA LEU A 25 14.43 18.22 11.04
C LEU A 25 14.61 17.38 12.30
N GLU A 26 13.82 17.67 13.31
CA GLU A 26 13.70 16.80 14.48
C GLU A 26 12.92 15.54 14.09
N PHE A 27 13.23 14.44 14.77
CA PHE A 27 12.57 13.17 14.53
C PHE A 27 12.54 12.31 15.79
N GLU A 28 11.52 11.46 15.86
CA GLU A 28 11.42 10.47 16.93
C GLU A 28 11.04 9.10 16.38
N LYS A 29 11.43 8.04 17.08
CA LYS A 29 11.04 6.68 16.76
C LYS A 29 9.72 6.35 17.42
N SER A 30 8.78 5.83 16.63
CA SER A 30 7.49 5.34 17.09
C SER A 30 7.34 3.83 16.82
N PRO A 31 6.33 3.17 17.40
CA PRO A 31 6.01 1.77 17.07
C PRO A 31 5.66 1.55 15.59
N GLU A 32 5.22 2.60 14.89
CA GLU A 32 4.78 2.56 13.49
C GLU A 32 5.88 2.95 12.50
N GLY A 33 7.03 3.42 13.00
CA GLY A 33 8.15 3.86 12.17
C GLY A 33 8.88 5.06 12.77
N VAL A 34 9.18 6.06 11.95
CA VAL A 34 9.85 7.31 12.38
C VAL A 34 8.94 8.48 12.05
N VAL A 35 8.69 9.34 13.03
CA VAL A 35 7.92 10.58 12.86
C VAL A 35 8.92 11.72 12.72
N LEU A 36 8.74 12.55 11.71
CA LEU A 36 9.54 13.74 11.44
C LEU A 36 8.69 14.97 11.74
N GLU A 37 9.28 15.97 12.42
CA GLU A 37 8.70 17.30 12.51
C GLU A 37 8.98 18.07 11.22
N VAL A 38 7.93 18.45 10.51
CA VAL A 38 8.05 19.13 9.22
C VAL A 38 7.42 20.53 9.27
N PRO A 39 7.89 21.48 8.45
CA PRO A 39 7.26 22.79 8.34
C PRO A 39 5.79 22.69 7.87
N ASP A 40 4.93 23.56 8.38
CA ASP A 40 3.50 23.64 8.00
C ASP A 40 3.29 23.91 6.50
N LYS A 41 4.28 24.45 5.84
CA LYS A 41 4.25 24.74 4.40
C LYS A 41 5.40 24.04 3.71
N ALA A 42 5.07 23.32 2.64
CA ALA A 42 6.07 22.79 1.74
C ALA A 42 6.99 23.91 1.21
N LEU A 43 8.30 23.66 1.19
CA LEU A 43 9.30 24.61 0.63
C LEU A 43 9.13 24.76 -0.88
N ASP A 44 8.76 23.69 -1.55
CA ASP A 44 8.44 23.65 -2.97
C ASP A 44 7.02 23.10 -3.14
N PRO A 45 6.14 23.84 -3.83
CA PRO A 45 4.76 23.40 -4.04
C PRO A 45 4.62 22.15 -4.91
N ASN A 46 5.65 21.81 -5.69
CA ASN A 46 5.64 20.63 -6.56
C ASN A 46 6.28 19.41 -5.90
N ALA A 47 7.39 19.62 -5.17
CA ALA A 47 8.07 18.51 -4.50
C ALA A 47 8.98 19.02 -3.37
N THR A 48 8.65 18.70 -2.12
CA THR A 48 9.57 18.88 -0.98
C THR A 48 10.23 17.55 -0.66
N VAL A 49 11.55 17.49 -0.74
CA VAL A 49 12.34 16.27 -0.52
C VAL A 49 13.04 16.32 0.82
N ILE A 50 12.88 15.26 1.60
CA ILE A 50 13.58 15.04 2.86
C ILE A 50 14.59 13.92 2.65
N LYS A 51 15.86 14.19 3.00
CA LYS A 51 16.93 13.19 3.04
C LYS A 51 17.01 12.60 4.44
N LEU A 52 16.89 11.29 4.56
CA LEU A 52 17.18 10.54 5.78
C LEU A 52 18.54 9.85 5.66
N GLU A 53 19.37 10.00 6.68
CA GLU A 53 20.58 9.20 6.85
C GLU A 53 20.32 8.15 7.92
N ILE A 54 20.45 6.88 7.53
CA ILE A 54 20.17 5.73 8.38
C ILE A 54 21.42 4.89 8.61
N VAL A 55 21.38 4.03 9.62
CA VAL A 55 22.44 3.05 9.90
C VAL A 55 22.20 1.79 9.10
N GLY A 56 23.16 1.40 8.25
CA GLY A 56 23.13 0.15 7.49
C GLY A 56 22.20 0.20 6.27
N GLU A 57 21.90 -0.96 5.73
CA GLU A 57 20.95 -1.12 4.63
C GLU A 57 19.52 -0.83 5.10
N PRO A 58 18.66 -0.26 4.24
CA PRO A 58 17.26 0.00 4.60
C PRO A 58 16.54 -1.26 5.05
N LYS A 59 15.90 -1.18 6.21
CA LYS A 59 15.03 -2.21 6.76
C LYS A 59 13.67 -1.62 7.03
N VAL A 60 12.67 -2.15 6.38
CA VAL A 60 11.28 -1.72 6.53
C VAL A 60 10.47 -2.90 7.05
N ALA A 61 9.78 -2.70 8.17
CA ALA A 61 8.81 -3.68 8.65
C ALA A 61 7.73 -3.88 7.60
N ALA A 62 7.34 -5.13 7.38
CA ALA A 62 6.21 -5.41 6.50
C ALA A 62 4.95 -4.72 7.07
N THR A 63 4.33 -3.89 6.26
CA THR A 63 3.06 -3.27 6.62
C THR A 63 1.95 -4.27 6.40
N PHE A 64 1.49 -4.91 7.47
CA PHE A 64 0.37 -5.83 7.41
C PHE A 64 -0.95 -5.08 7.59
N ILE A 65 -1.92 -5.41 6.76
CA ILE A 65 -3.31 -5.01 6.98
C ILE A 65 -3.81 -5.72 8.24
N LYS A 66 -4.52 -4.99 9.10
CA LYS A 66 -5.12 -5.53 10.32
C LYS A 66 -6.64 -5.49 10.20
N PRO A 67 -7.33 -6.48 10.78
CA PRO A 67 -8.79 -6.45 10.86
C PRO A 67 -9.29 -5.22 11.61
N SER A 68 -10.42 -4.70 11.18
CA SER A 68 -11.21 -3.72 11.92
C SER A 68 -11.81 -4.33 13.18
N GLU A 69 -12.42 -3.50 14.03
CA GLU A 69 -13.06 -3.94 15.29
C GLU A 69 -14.18 -4.97 15.06
N ASP A 70 -14.89 -4.87 13.95
CA ASP A 70 -15.94 -5.82 13.54
C ASP A 70 -15.40 -7.14 12.95
N GLY A 71 -14.08 -7.25 12.79
CA GLY A 71 -13.40 -8.40 12.23
C GLY A 71 -13.26 -8.39 10.71
N SER A 72 -13.75 -7.36 10.03
CA SER A 72 -13.55 -7.19 8.58
C SER A 72 -12.09 -6.87 8.25
N VAL A 73 -11.63 -7.30 7.07
CA VAL A 73 -10.29 -6.99 6.55
C VAL A 73 -10.46 -6.23 5.25
N GLN A 74 -10.04 -4.98 5.23
CA GLN A 74 -10.11 -4.15 4.03
C GLN A 74 -8.79 -4.19 3.26
N LEU A 75 -8.82 -4.78 2.06
CA LEU A 75 -7.67 -4.91 1.18
C LEU A 75 -7.58 -3.67 0.28
N VAL A 76 -6.80 -2.68 0.72
CA VAL A 76 -6.66 -1.39 0.02
C VAL A 76 -5.58 -1.46 -1.06
N ALA A 77 -5.83 -0.88 -2.22
CA ALA A 77 -4.91 -0.92 -3.36
C ALA A 77 -3.53 -0.31 -3.06
N ALA A 78 -3.45 0.67 -2.16
CA ALA A 78 -2.20 1.31 -1.74
C ALA A 78 -1.25 0.37 -0.96
N LEU A 79 -1.76 -0.72 -0.40
CA LEU A 79 -0.99 -1.73 0.34
C LEU A 79 -0.89 -3.06 -0.44
N ALA A 80 -1.19 -3.03 -1.72
CA ALA A 80 -1.12 -4.20 -2.58
C ALA A 80 0.30 -4.42 -3.12
N ASP A 81 0.70 -5.68 -3.22
CA ASP A 81 1.86 -6.09 -3.99
C ASP A 81 1.48 -6.46 -5.41
N PHE A 82 2.30 -6.05 -6.35
CA PHE A 82 2.10 -6.26 -7.79
C PHE A 82 3.23 -7.14 -8.34
N PRO A 83 3.18 -8.46 -8.12
CA PRO A 83 4.22 -9.35 -8.62
C PRO A 83 4.27 -9.31 -10.15
N ALA A 84 5.47 -9.18 -10.70
CA ALA A 84 5.67 -9.18 -12.14
C ALA A 84 5.32 -10.55 -12.71
N PRO A 85 4.40 -10.65 -13.68
CA PRO A 85 4.10 -11.91 -14.34
C PRO A 85 5.26 -12.33 -15.27
N ALA A 86 5.29 -13.61 -15.66
CA ALA A 86 6.31 -14.12 -16.58
C ALA A 86 6.28 -13.41 -17.95
N LYS A 87 5.09 -12.95 -18.37
CA LYS A 87 4.87 -12.23 -19.63
C LYS A 87 3.73 -11.23 -19.47
N GLY A 88 3.77 -10.16 -20.24
CA GLY A 88 2.70 -9.15 -20.30
C GLY A 88 2.83 -8.04 -19.29
N GLY A 89 1.79 -7.24 -19.14
CA GLY A 89 1.73 -6.10 -18.24
C GLY A 89 1.51 -6.50 -16.79
N THR A 90 1.95 -5.65 -15.88
CA THR A 90 1.70 -5.77 -14.43
C THR A 90 0.63 -4.77 -14.04
N PRO A 91 -0.39 -5.16 -13.27
CA PRO A 91 -1.31 -4.21 -12.66
C PRO A 91 -0.54 -3.22 -11.79
N ARG A 92 -1.13 -2.09 -11.54
CA ARG A 92 -0.52 -1.06 -10.68
C ARG A 92 -1.57 -0.27 -9.94
N PHE A 93 -1.14 0.33 -8.84
CA PHE A 93 -1.92 1.32 -8.14
C PHE A 93 -2.22 2.51 -9.05
N GLN A 94 -3.44 2.99 -9.01
CA GLN A 94 -3.83 4.28 -9.59
C GLN A 94 -4.79 5.02 -8.68
N GLU A 95 -4.70 6.33 -8.72
CA GLU A 95 -5.70 7.21 -8.12
C GLU A 95 -6.86 7.32 -9.11
N GLY A 96 -8.02 6.79 -8.72
CA GLY A 96 -9.24 6.83 -9.52
C GLY A 96 -10.21 7.92 -9.06
N GLU A 97 -11.26 8.15 -9.83
CA GLU A 97 -12.33 9.11 -9.48
C GLU A 97 -13.09 8.67 -8.21
N THR A 98 -13.17 7.39 -7.94
CA THR A 98 -13.87 6.79 -6.79
C THR A 98 -12.96 6.46 -5.62
N GLY A 99 -11.67 6.73 -5.74
CA GLY A 99 -10.64 6.42 -4.75
C GLY A 99 -9.46 5.68 -5.35
N ASN A 100 -8.68 5.07 -4.46
CA ASN A 100 -7.49 4.33 -4.84
C ASN A 100 -7.85 2.94 -5.31
N GLU A 101 -7.42 2.57 -6.51
CA GLU A 101 -7.79 1.33 -7.17
C GLU A 101 -6.59 0.59 -7.78
N VAL A 102 -6.79 -0.68 -8.11
CA VAL A 102 -5.85 -1.46 -8.93
C VAL A 102 -6.25 -1.29 -10.39
N GLY A 103 -5.44 -0.57 -11.15
CA GLY A 103 -5.66 -0.33 -12.57
C GLY A 103 -4.74 -1.14 -13.48
N TYR A 104 -4.99 -1.03 -14.79
CA TYR A 104 -4.19 -1.66 -15.84
C TYR A 104 -4.09 -3.19 -15.75
N TRP A 105 -5.13 -3.82 -15.21
CA TRP A 105 -5.19 -5.28 -15.08
C TRP A 105 -5.77 -5.93 -16.33
N ASP A 106 -4.98 -5.96 -17.39
CA ASP A 106 -5.33 -6.47 -18.72
C ASP A 106 -4.68 -7.81 -19.07
N ASN A 107 -3.80 -8.29 -18.21
CA ASN A 107 -3.06 -9.54 -18.40
C ASN A 107 -3.64 -10.65 -17.48
N PRO A 108 -4.17 -11.74 -18.04
CA PRO A 108 -4.75 -12.82 -17.25
C PRO A 108 -3.72 -13.63 -16.42
N GLU A 109 -2.43 -13.49 -16.70
CA GLU A 109 -1.36 -14.13 -15.93
C GLU A 109 -0.88 -13.26 -14.78
N SER A 110 -1.37 -12.02 -14.67
CA SER A 110 -0.98 -11.13 -13.59
C SER A 110 -1.87 -11.33 -12.36
N SER A 111 -1.32 -11.01 -11.22
CA SER A 111 -2.00 -11.07 -9.93
C SER A 111 -1.73 -9.82 -9.10
N VAL A 112 -2.53 -9.63 -8.10
CA VAL A 112 -2.32 -8.68 -7.03
C VAL A 112 -2.46 -9.42 -5.72
N SER A 113 -1.64 -9.09 -4.73
CA SER A 113 -1.68 -9.75 -3.43
C SER A 113 -1.61 -8.76 -2.27
N TRP A 114 -2.08 -9.20 -1.13
CA TRP A 114 -2.03 -8.45 0.12
C TRP A 114 -1.63 -9.36 1.25
N ASP A 115 -0.79 -8.86 2.12
CA ASP A 115 -0.48 -9.51 3.38
C ASP A 115 -1.29 -8.90 4.52
N PHE A 116 -1.96 -9.73 5.28
CA PHE A 116 -2.69 -9.30 6.47
C PHE A 116 -2.45 -10.23 7.64
N THR A 117 -2.62 -9.71 8.85
CA THR A 117 -2.39 -10.45 10.09
C THR A 117 -3.46 -10.18 11.11
N GLY A 118 -3.63 -11.09 12.07
CA GLY A 118 -4.56 -10.91 13.19
C GLY A 118 -6.02 -11.24 12.87
N ALA A 119 -6.32 -11.72 11.66
CA ALA A 119 -7.65 -12.22 11.34
C ALA A 119 -7.97 -13.48 12.17
N LYS A 120 -9.19 -13.55 12.67
CA LYS A 120 -9.65 -14.73 13.44
C LYS A 120 -9.92 -15.90 12.50
N PRO A 121 -9.64 -17.14 12.90
CA PRO A 121 -10.06 -18.30 12.13
C PRO A 121 -11.58 -18.30 11.94
N GLY A 122 -12.05 -18.59 10.72
CA GLY A 122 -13.47 -18.58 10.41
C GLY A 122 -13.74 -18.60 8.90
N GLU A 123 -15.00 -18.45 8.55
CA GLU A 123 -15.45 -18.28 7.18
C GLU A 123 -15.55 -16.78 6.88
N TYR A 124 -15.07 -16.38 5.72
CA TYR A 124 -15.07 -15.00 5.25
C TYR A 124 -15.82 -14.89 3.93
N GLU A 125 -16.63 -13.86 3.81
CA GLU A 125 -17.17 -13.44 2.52
C GLU A 125 -16.20 -12.46 1.89
N VAL A 126 -15.85 -12.69 0.61
CA VAL A 126 -14.99 -11.79 -0.16
C VAL A 126 -15.84 -10.90 -1.04
N LEU A 127 -15.80 -9.61 -0.79
CA LEU A 127 -16.49 -8.60 -1.58
C LEU A 127 -15.45 -7.81 -2.39
N ALA A 128 -15.63 -7.71 -3.69
CA ALA A 128 -14.78 -6.92 -4.57
C ALA A 128 -15.64 -6.10 -5.52
N GLU A 129 -15.38 -4.82 -5.58
CA GLU A 129 -15.92 -3.97 -6.63
C GLU A 129 -14.96 -4.01 -7.83
N VAL A 130 -15.44 -4.53 -8.94
CA VAL A 130 -14.61 -4.77 -10.13
C VAL A 130 -15.32 -4.24 -11.35
N SER A 131 -14.67 -3.33 -12.08
CA SER A 131 -15.08 -2.96 -13.43
C SER A 131 -14.20 -3.71 -14.43
N GLY A 132 -14.80 -4.35 -15.40
CA GLY A 132 -14.01 -5.19 -16.28
C GLY A 132 -14.62 -5.45 -17.64
N ILE A 133 -13.86 -6.18 -18.46
CA ILE A 133 -14.26 -6.64 -19.76
C ILE A 133 -15.35 -7.69 -19.59
N LYS A 134 -16.32 -7.69 -20.50
CA LYS A 134 -17.38 -8.68 -20.53
C LYS A 134 -16.80 -10.11 -20.51
N ASP A 135 -17.40 -10.97 -19.69
CA ASP A 135 -17.01 -12.37 -19.50
C ASP A 135 -15.63 -12.58 -18.82
N ALA A 136 -15.06 -11.54 -18.16
CA ALA A 136 -13.89 -11.70 -17.35
C ALA A 136 -14.17 -12.61 -16.13
N LYS A 137 -13.14 -13.33 -15.70
CA LYS A 137 -13.18 -14.18 -14.50
C LYS A 137 -12.11 -13.69 -13.53
N MET A 138 -12.47 -13.64 -12.27
CA MET A 138 -11.55 -13.36 -11.18
C MET A 138 -11.35 -14.62 -10.35
N MET A 139 -10.12 -14.86 -9.93
CA MET A 139 -9.79 -15.92 -8.97
C MET A 139 -9.22 -15.28 -7.72
N VAL A 140 -9.74 -15.67 -6.58
CA VAL A 140 -9.21 -15.33 -5.26
C VAL A 140 -8.54 -16.56 -4.68
N GLU A 141 -7.31 -16.40 -4.24
CA GLU A 141 -6.55 -17.46 -3.59
C GLU A 141 -6.20 -17.05 -2.16
N PHE A 142 -6.42 -17.95 -1.20
CA PHE A 142 -6.03 -17.74 0.19
C PHE A 142 -5.52 -19.05 0.77
N GLY A 143 -4.22 -19.13 0.99
CA GLY A 143 -3.56 -20.39 1.33
C GLY A 143 -3.81 -21.45 0.26
N ASP A 144 -4.36 -22.59 0.65
CA ASP A 144 -4.70 -23.67 -0.28
C ASP A 144 -6.10 -23.54 -0.90
N GLN A 145 -6.83 -22.51 -0.53
CA GLN A 145 -8.20 -22.29 -1.01
C GLN A 145 -8.21 -21.42 -2.26
N LYS A 146 -9.08 -21.79 -3.21
CA LYS A 146 -9.30 -21.06 -4.46
C LYS A 146 -10.77 -20.86 -4.70
N LEU A 147 -11.15 -19.63 -4.95
CA LEU A 147 -12.51 -19.23 -5.27
C LEU A 147 -12.52 -18.50 -6.62
N ALA A 148 -13.31 -19.00 -7.56
CA ALA A 148 -13.46 -18.37 -8.88
C ALA A 148 -14.86 -17.77 -9.02
N SER A 149 -14.93 -16.54 -9.50
CA SER A 149 -16.19 -15.85 -9.80
C SER A 149 -16.12 -15.18 -11.17
N ALA A 150 -17.26 -15.13 -11.84
CA ALA A 150 -17.40 -14.28 -13.01
C ALA A 150 -17.51 -12.82 -12.58
N VAL A 151 -16.79 -11.95 -13.28
CA VAL A 151 -16.93 -10.50 -13.08
C VAL A 151 -18.25 -10.08 -13.76
N GLY A 152 -19.23 -9.68 -12.96
CA GLY A 152 -20.49 -9.13 -13.45
C GLY A 152 -20.26 -7.82 -14.21
N ARG A 153 -21.21 -7.41 -15.06
CA ARG A 153 -21.21 -6.02 -15.55
C ARG A 153 -21.35 -5.11 -14.35
N GLY A 154 -20.40 -4.18 -14.22
CA GLY A 154 -20.54 -3.09 -13.27
C GLY A 154 -21.92 -2.46 -13.38
N LEU A 155 -22.48 -2.07 -12.27
CA LEU A 155 -23.73 -1.30 -12.20
C LEU A 155 -23.63 -0.09 -13.12
N PRO A 156 -24.72 0.28 -13.79
CA PRO A 156 -24.76 1.41 -14.71
C PRO A 156 -24.52 2.72 -13.99
#